data_9e982abb2bcf17cd8ee9f058cf2f8206
#
_entry.id   9e982abb2bcf17cd8ee9f058cf2f8206
#
_cell.length_a   1.000
_cell.length_b   1.000
_cell.length_c   1.000
_cell.angle_alpha   90.00
_cell.angle_beta   90.00
_cell.angle_gamma   90.00
#
_symmetry.space_group_name_H-M   'P 1'
#
loop_
_entity.id
_entity.type
_entity.pdbx_description
1 polymer ?
#
loop_
_entity_poly.entity_id
_entity_poly.type
_entity_poly.pdbx_seq_one_letter_code
_entity_poly.pdbx_strand_id
1 'polypeptide(L)'
;AYDTGGADHRRRLNMGLFPAGATLIPNPYNRIPGFSVGRLHFMPGFPVMAHPMLDWLLDTLYAGPGAAQALRAVRVRGSNESALIPVFERVEAEFPGVRSFSLPSVDHPVFGAHIEMGVKGADAAQVELAMAALRAGAAATGAVEIEAPSSGA
;
A
#
# COMPACT_ATOMS: atom_id res chain seq x y z
N ALA A 1 -15.93 37.32 15.67
CA ALA A 1 -15.62 38.03 14.42
C ALA A 1 -14.32 37.48 13.87
N TYR A 2 -14.34 36.91 12.67
CA TYR A 2 -13.11 36.46 11.97
C TYR A 2 -12.39 37.71 11.45
N ASP A 3 -11.13 37.88 11.84
CA ASP A 3 -10.29 38.94 11.29
C ASP A 3 -10.05 38.69 9.80
N THR A 4 -10.67 39.47 8.95
CA THR A 4 -10.64 39.36 7.48
C THR A 4 -9.52 40.14 6.82
N GLY A 5 -8.56 40.72 7.58
CA GLY A 5 -7.54 41.63 7.06
C GLY A 5 -6.08 41.33 7.44
N GLY A 6 -5.80 40.38 8.31
CA GLY A 6 -4.47 40.11 8.84
C GLY A 6 -3.60 39.18 7.98
N ALA A 7 -2.31 39.06 8.37
CA ALA A 7 -1.35 38.15 7.73
C ALA A 7 -1.84 36.68 7.73
N ASP A 8 -2.60 36.27 8.75
CA ASP A 8 -3.19 34.94 8.83
C ASP A 8 -4.32 34.72 7.82
N HIS A 9 -5.08 35.73 7.49
CA HIS A 9 -6.10 35.66 6.45
C HIS A 9 -5.46 35.41 5.08
N ARG A 10 -4.38 36.08 4.75
CA ARG A 10 -3.62 35.87 3.51
C ARG A 10 -3.01 34.47 3.43
N ARG A 11 -2.47 33.95 4.53
CA ARG A 11 -1.96 32.57 4.60
C ARG A 11 -3.06 31.54 4.37
N ARG A 12 -4.25 31.76 4.90
CA ARG A 12 -5.42 30.88 4.66
C ARG A 12 -5.88 30.93 3.22
N LEU A 13 -5.88 32.10 2.59
CA LEU A 13 -6.22 32.24 1.16
C LEU A 13 -5.22 31.49 0.28
N ASN A 14 -3.92 31.48 0.64
CA ASN A 14 -2.90 30.72 -0.09
C ASN A 14 -3.16 29.20 -0.07
N MET A 15 -3.85 28.68 0.94
CA MET A 15 -4.26 27.27 0.97
C MET A 15 -5.33 26.93 -0.07
N GLY A 16 -5.97 27.92 -0.67
CA GLY A 16 -6.92 27.79 -1.79
C GLY A 16 -6.28 28.04 -3.16
N LEU A 17 -4.96 28.24 -3.25
CA LEU A 17 -4.26 28.40 -4.52
C LEU A 17 -3.79 27.02 -5.02
N PHE A 18 -4.32 26.62 -6.15
CA PHE A 18 -4.00 25.34 -6.77
C PHE A 18 -3.30 25.56 -8.13
N PRO A 19 -2.49 24.61 -8.60
CA PRO A 19 -1.92 24.65 -9.93
C PRO A 19 -3.00 24.78 -11.02
N ALA A 20 -2.67 25.43 -12.12
CA ALA A 20 -3.56 25.50 -13.27
C ALA A 20 -3.93 24.09 -13.76
N GLY A 21 -5.20 23.85 -14.04
CA GLY A 21 -5.71 22.54 -14.44
C GLY A 21 -5.91 21.53 -13.30
N ALA A 22 -5.75 21.96 -12.05
CA ALA A 22 -6.03 21.09 -10.91
C ALA A 22 -7.54 20.82 -10.77
N THR A 23 -7.88 19.57 -10.43
CA THR A 23 -9.22 19.14 -10.01
C THR A 23 -9.23 18.98 -8.49
N LEU A 24 -10.26 19.49 -7.82
CA LEU A 24 -10.35 19.45 -6.36
C LEU A 24 -10.78 18.06 -5.88
N ILE A 25 -10.18 17.60 -4.78
CA ILE A 25 -10.57 16.41 -4.02
C ILE A 25 -11.31 16.89 -2.77
N PRO A 26 -12.60 16.56 -2.60
CA PRO A 26 -13.38 17.00 -1.45
C PRO A 26 -12.79 16.50 -0.12
N ASN A 27 -12.73 17.38 0.88
CA ASN A 27 -12.35 17.02 2.23
C ASN A 27 -13.53 17.21 3.17
N PRO A 28 -14.21 16.14 3.60
CA PRO A 28 -15.39 16.24 4.45
C PRO A 28 -15.07 16.69 5.88
N TYR A 29 -13.81 16.55 6.32
CA TYR A 29 -13.43 16.87 7.69
C TYR A 29 -13.39 18.39 7.97
N ASN A 30 -12.69 19.15 7.15
CA ASN A 30 -12.49 20.59 7.39
C ASN A 30 -12.78 21.48 6.18
N ARG A 31 -13.22 20.90 5.06
CA ARG A 31 -13.55 21.57 3.79
C ARG A 31 -12.34 22.24 3.08
N ILE A 32 -11.13 21.98 3.54
CA ILE A 32 -9.92 22.39 2.83
C ILE A 32 -9.59 21.26 1.85
N PRO A 33 -9.82 21.44 0.53
CA PRO A 33 -9.72 20.35 -0.41
C PRO A 33 -8.26 19.95 -0.66
N GLY A 34 -8.06 18.70 -1.05
CA GLY A 34 -6.90 18.29 -1.80
C GLY A 34 -7.07 18.63 -3.27
N PHE A 35 -6.12 18.22 -4.10
CA PHE A 35 -6.20 18.44 -5.53
C PHE A 35 -5.48 17.35 -6.33
N SER A 36 -5.86 17.22 -7.59
CA SER A 36 -5.23 16.34 -8.57
C SER A 36 -4.70 17.14 -9.73
N VAL A 37 -3.53 16.76 -10.22
CA VAL A 37 -2.96 17.24 -11.49
C VAL A 37 -2.62 16.02 -12.32
N GLY A 38 -3.36 15.78 -13.38
CA GLY A 38 -3.25 14.53 -14.15
C GLY A 38 -3.52 13.31 -13.26
N ARG A 39 -2.52 12.45 -13.10
CA ARG A 39 -2.59 11.23 -12.29
C ARG A 39 -1.94 11.38 -10.90
N LEU A 40 -1.52 12.57 -10.54
CA LEU A 40 -0.95 12.87 -9.23
C LEU A 40 -2.02 13.46 -8.32
N HIS A 41 -2.14 12.94 -7.12
CA HIS A 41 -3.15 13.31 -6.14
C HIS A 41 -2.49 13.79 -4.85
N PHE A 42 -2.88 14.95 -4.39
CA PHE A 42 -2.32 15.61 -3.22
C PHE A 42 -3.39 15.79 -2.16
N MET A 43 -3.14 15.28 -0.97
CA MET A 43 -4.06 15.35 0.16
C MET A 43 -3.29 15.48 1.48
N PRO A 44 -3.93 15.96 2.57
CA PRO A 44 -3.31 16.04 3.89
C PRO A 44 -2.84 14.67 4.38
N GLY A 45 -1.69 14.63 5.07
CA GLY A 45 -1.14 13.40 5.65
C GLY A 45 -1.86 12.89 6.92
N PHE A 46 -2.91 13.57 7.39
CA PHE A 46 -3.68 13.13 8.55
C PHE A 46 -4.71 12.06 8.15
N PRO A 47 -4.65 10.84 8.74
CA PRO A 47 -5.54 9.74 8.34
C PRO A 47 -7.04 10.09 8.35
N VAL A 48 -7.49 10.85 9.35
CA VAL A 48 -8.89 11.30 9.46
C VAL A 48 -9.37 12.14 8.26
N MET A 49 -8.45 12.80 7.55
CA MET A 49 -8.73 13.54 6.32
C MET A 49 -8.41 12.71 5.08
N ALA A 50 -7.23 12.06 5.07
CA ALA A 50 -6.73 11.35 3.91
C ALA A 50 -7.60 10.15 3.51
N HIS A 51 -8.09 9.35 4.47
CA HIS A 51 -8.89 8.18 4.17
C HIS A 51 -10.18 8.51 3.40
N PRO A 52 -11.08 9.38 3.88
CA PRO A 52 -12.31 9.69 3.14
C PRO A 52 -12.04 10.41 1.80
N MET A 53 -10.93 11.13 1.69
CA MET A 53 -10.53 11.75 0.41
C MET A 53 -10.02 10.71 -0.58
N LEU A 54 -9.28 9.72 -0.10
CA LEU A 54 -8.81 8.59 -0.91
C LEU A 54 -10.00 7.73 -1.38
N ASP A 55 -10.93 7.39 -0.47
CA ASP A 55 -12.13 6.64 -0.80
C ASP A 55 -12.93 7.35 -1.90
N TRP A 56 -13.18 8.66 -1.75
CA TRP A 56 -13.84 9.45 -2.78
C TRP A 56 -13.10 9.40 -4.13
N LEU A 57 -11.78 9.45 -4.11
CA LEU A 57 -10.94 9.42 -5.30
C LEU A 57 -11.04 8.07 -6.01
N LEU A 58 -10.96 6.97 -5.25
CA LEU A 58 -11.10 5.61 -5.75
C LEU A 58 -12.49 5.39 -6.37
N ASP A 59 -13.54 5.82 -5.67
CA ASP A 59 -14.93 5.67 -6.13
C ASP A 59 -15.26 6.53 -7.36
N THR A 60 -14.60 7.69 -7.50
CA THR A 60 -14.95 8.66 -8.56
C THR A 60 -14.08 8.51 -9.79
N LEU A 61 -12.76 8.39 -9.64
CA LEU A 61 -11.82 8.40 -10.75
C LEU A 61 -11.31 6.99 -11.12
N TYR A 62 -11.38 6.05 -10.20
CA TYR A 62 -10.86 4.70 -10.35
C TYR A 62 -11.95 3.63 -10.17
N ALA A 63 -13.21 4.04 -10.08
CA ALA A 63 -14.36 3.15 -10.07
C ALA A 63 -14.46 2.38 -11.40
N GLY A 64 -13.77 1.27 -11.46
CA GLY A 64 -13.83 0.35 -12.59
C GLY A 64 -13.57 -1.07 -12.08
N PRO A 65 -13.88 -2.10 -12.86
CA PRO A 65 -13.39 -3.43 -12.54
C PRO A 65 -11.87 -3.37 -12.59
N GLY A 66 -11.25 -3.12 -11.45
CA GLY A 66 -9.82 -3.35 -11.29
C GLY A 66 -9.56 -4.76 -11.77
N ALA A 67 -8.53 -4.98 -12.59
CA ALA A 67 -8.15 -6.33 -12.96
C ALA A 67 -7.97 -7.11 -11.66
N ALA A 68 -8.87 -8.05 -11.39
CA ALA A 68 -8.79 -8.88 -10.21
C ALA A 68 -7.42 -9.55 -10.20
N GLN A 69 -6.63 -9.25 -9.19
CA GLN A 69 -5.33 -9.88 -9.03
C GLN A 69 -5.46 -10.98 -7.97
N ALA A 70 -4.99 -12.16 -8.30
CA ALA A 70 -4.72 -13.17 -7.30
C ALA A 70 -3.53 -12.71 -6.45
N LEU A 71 -3.60 -12.93 -5.15
CA LEU A 71 -2.55 -12.62 -4.19
C LEU A 71 -2.38 -13.81 -3.24
N ARG A 72 -1.13 -14.17 -2.97
CA ARG A 72 -0.75 -15.12 -1.93
C ARG A 72 0.37 -14.54 -1.09
N ALA A 73 0.27 -14.71 0.21
CA ALA A 73 1.27 -14.23 1.15
C ALA A 73 1.47 -15.20 2.31
N VAL A 74 2.66 -15.16 2.88
CA VAL A 74 3.03 -15.86 4.12
C VAL A 74 3.88 -14.95 4.99
N ARG A 75 3.88 -15.22 6.29
CA ARG A 75 4.79 -14.57 7.23
C ARG A 75 5.94 -15.47 7.56
N VAL A 76 7.14 -14.92 7.58
CA VAL A 76 8.36 -15.66 7.86
C VAL A 76 9.21 -14.97 8.93
N ARG A 77 10.01 -15.75 9.64
CA ARG A 77 11.10 -15.30 10.51
C ARG A 77 12.41 -15.99 10.10
N GLY A 78 13.51 -15.56 10.70
CA GLY A 78 14.82 -16.20 10.54
C GLY A 78 15.55 -15.81 9.27
N SER A 79 14.99 -14.96 8.43
CA SER A 79 15.66 -14.39 7.27
C SER A 79 15.56 -12.85 7.32
N ASN A 80 16.30 -12.20 6.44
CA ASN A 80 16.24 -10.75 6.24
C ASN A 80 15.90 -10.41 4.78
N GLU A 81 15.48 -9.19 4.56
CA GLU A 81 15.04 -8.73 3.23
C GLU A 81 16.13 -8.89 2.16
N SER A 82 17.39 -8.56 2.51
CA SER A 82 18.51 -8.69 1.57
C SER A 82 18.75 -10.12 1.10
N ALA A 83 18.54 -11.12 1.97
CA ALA A 83 18.66 -12.52 1.61
C ALA A 83 17.48 -13.01 0.73
N LEU A 84 16.33 -12.35 0.81
CA LEU A 84 15.15 -12.68 0.02
C LEU A 84 15.16 -12.04 -1.38
N ILE A 85 15.88 -10.94 -1.61
CA ILE A 85 15.93 -10.27 -2.92
C ILE A 85 16.26 -11.22 -4.07
N PRO A 86 17.33 -12.06 -4.02
CA PRO A 86 17.63 -12.98 -5.12
C PRO A 86 16.53 -14.04 -5.35
N VAL A 87 15.76 -14.35 -4.30
CA VAL A 87 14.62 -15.27 -4.42
C VAL A 87 13.48 -14.59 -5.18
N PHE A 88 13.16 -13.33 -4.85
CA PHE A 88 12.15 -12.54 -5.55
C PHE A 88 12.50 -12.36 -7.03
N GLU A 89 13.73 -11.96 -7.33
CA GLU A 89 14.21 -11.78 -8.70
C GLU A 89 14.08 -13.05 -9.54
N ARG A 90 14.46 -14.21 -8.97
CA ARG A 90 14.31 -15.51 -9.63
C ARG A 90 12.84 -15.86 -9.88
N VAL A 91 11.97 -15.68 -8.89
CA VAL A 91 10.54 -15.96 -9.02
C VAL A 91 9.90 -15.07 -10.10
N GLU A 92 10.21 -13.77 -10.12
CA GLU A 92 9.67 -12.85 -11.13
C GLU A 92 10.21 -13.16 -12.56
N ALA A 93 11.44 -13.69 -12.67
CA ALA A 93 11.99 -14.11 -13.95
C ALA A 93 11.35 -15.42 -14.45
N GLU A 94 11.06 -16.36 -13.53
CA GLU A 94 10.45 -17.66 -13.86
C GLU A 94 8.94 -17.54 -14.17
N PHE A 95 8.24 -16.59 -13.53
CA PHE A 95 6.79 -16.40 -13.67
C PHE A 95 6.45 -15.01 -14.22
N PRO A 96 6.57 -14.77 -15.56
CA PRO A 96 6.26 -13.49 -16.16
C PRO A 96 4.82 -13.04 -15.86
N GLY A 97 4.63 -11.79 -15.39
CA GLY A 97 3.32 -11.25 -14.99
C GLY A 97 2.98 -11.42 -13.52
N VAL A 98 3.79 -12.17 -12.77
CA VAL A 98 3.75 -12.19 -11.31
C VAL A 98 4.70 -11.13 -10.75
N ARG A 99 4.34 -10.50 -9.64
CA ARG A 99 5.16 -9.58 -8.85
C ARG A 99 5.25 -10.06 -7.42
N SER A 100 6.44 -10.10 -6.90
CA SER A 100 6.72 -10.38 -5.49
C SER A 100 6.69 -9.09 -4.66
N PHE A 101 6.49 -9.25 -3.36
CA PHE A 101 6.55 -8.16 -2.39
C PHE A 101 7.05 -8.68 -1.04
N SER A 102 7.62 -7.76 -0.24
CA SER A 102 7.96 -7.98 1.16
C SER A 102 7.51 -6.79 2.00
N LEU A 103 7.01 -7.07 3.20
CA LEU A 103 6.56 -6.09 4.18
C LEU A 103 7.17 -6.46 5.53
N PRO A 104 8.34 -5.91 5.88
CA PRO A 104 8.96 -6.15 7.18
C PRO A 104 8.17 -5.47 8.29
N SER A 105 8.02 -6.16 9.41
CA SER A 105 7.42 -5.64 10.64
C SER A 105 8.35 -5.95 11.82
N VAL A 106 8.59 -4.96 12.67
CA VAL A 106 9.53 -5.09 13.80
C VAL A 106 8.84 -5.31 15.14
N ASP A 107 7.59 -4.91 15.30
CA ASP A 107 6.89 -4.84 16.59
C ASP A 107 5.41 -5.28 16.52
N HIS A 108 5.07 -6.17 15.62
CA HIS A 108 3.68 -6.63 15.51
C HIS A 108 3.22 -7.32 16.81
N PRO A 109 2.05 -6.92 17.38
CA PRO A 109 1.63 -7.35 18.72
C PRO A 109 1.42 -8.87 18.86
N VAL A 110 1.10 -9.56 17.77
CA VAL A 110 0.85 -11.01 17.76
C VAL A 110 2.06 -11.79 17.24
N PHE A 111 2.66 -11.31 16.14
CA PHE A 111 3.72 -12.04 15.45
C PHE A 111 5.13 -11.56 15.84
N GLY A 112 5.29 -10.43 16.55
CA GLY A 112 6.60 -9.83 16.77
C GLY A 112 7.30 -9.45 15.47
N ALA A 113 8.63 -9.47 15.48
CA ALA A 113 9.41 -9.19 14.28
C ALA A 113 9.26 -10.31 13.24
N HIS A 114 8.85 -9.95 12.02
CA HIS A 114 8.63 -10.88 10.91
C HIS A 114 8.68 -10.14 9.56
N ILE A 115 8.69 -10.89 8.48
CA ILE A 115 8.49 -10.38 7.13
C ILE A 115 7.22 -11.05 6.58
N GLU A 116 6.24 -10.28 6.15
CA GLU A 116 5.18 -10.78 5.30
C GLU A 116 5.67 -10.69 3.87
N MET A 117 5.76 -11.82 3.19
CA MET A 117 6.20 -11.91 1.81
C MET A 117 5.15 -12.60 0.96
N GLY A 118 5.09 -12.25 -0.31
CA GLY A 118 4.09 -12.83 -1.18
C GLY A 118 4.28 -12.51 -2.64
N VAL A 119 3.33 -13.00 -3.43
CA VAL A 119 3.24 -12.81 -4.86
C VAL A 119 1.84 -12.39 -5.27
N LYS A 120 1.74 -11.61 -6.33
CA LYS A 120 0.47 -11.18 -6.93
C LYS A 120 0.56 -11.18 -8.46
N GLY A 121 -0.55 -11.42 -9.12
CA GLY A 121 -0.64 -11.44 -10.58
C GLY A 121 -2.07 -11.63 -11.07
N ALA A 122 -2.30 -11.44 -12.37
CA ALA A 122 -3.62 -11.59 -12.96
C ALA A 122 -4.04 -13.08 -13.09
N ASP A 123 -3.08 -13.98 -13.28
CA ASP A 123 -3.32 -15.43 -13.41
C ASP A 123 -3.15 -16.12 -12.05
N ALA A 124 -4.25 -16.61 -11.50
CA ALA A 124 -4.26 -17.29 -10.21
C ALA A 124 -3.41 -18.58 -10.19
N ALA A 125 -3.37 -19.31 -11.28
CA ALA A 125 -2.58 -20.54 -11.37
C ALA A 125 -1.07 -20.23 -11.35
N GLN A 126 -0.66 -19.20 -12.07
CA GLN A 126 0.72 -18.71 -12.04
C GLN A 126 1.10 -18.20 -10.64
N VAL A 127 0.20 -17.51 -9.96
CA VAL A 127 0.41 -17.01 -8.59
C VAL A 127 0.60 -18.17 -7.60
N GLU A 128 -0.15 -19.26 -7.73
CA GLU A 128 0.03 -20.45 -6.87
C GLU A 128 1.40 -21.10 -7.09
N LEU A 129 1.81 -21.30 -8.34
CA LEU A 129 3.11 -21.87 -8.68
C LEU A 129 4.26 -20.96 -8.22
N ALA A 130 4.16 -19.66 -8.47
CA ALA A 130 5.13 -18.67 -8.03
C ALA A 130 5.23 -18.62 -6.49
N MET A 131 4.12 -18.76 -5.78
CA MET A 131 4.11 -18.80 -4.32
C MET A 131 4.82 -20.05 -3.79
N ALA A 132 4.62 -21.21 -4.42
CA ALA A 132 5.35 -22.43 -4.07
C ALA A 132 6.87 -22.27 -4.28
N ALA A 133 7.29 -21.70 -5.40
CA ALA A 133 8.68 -21.39 -5.68
C ALA A 133 9.28 -20.37 -4.69
N LEU A 134 8.51 -19.35 -4.33
CA LEU A 134 8.90 -18.35 -3.33
C LEU A 134 9.14 -18.99 -1.97
N ARG A 135 8.22 -19.83 -1.49
CA ARG A 135 8.37 -20.56 -0.22
C ARG A 135 9.62 -21.43 -0.19
N ALA A 136 9.81 -22.21 -1.24
CA ALA A 136 11.00 -23.08 -1.35
C ALA A 136 12.30 -22.26 -1.34
N GLY A 137 12.34 -21.16 -2.09
CA GLY A 137 13.50 -20.28 -2.13
C GLY A 137 13.76 -19.58 -0.79
N ALA A 138 12.73 -19.11 -0.12
CA ALA A 138 12.86 -18.48 1.19
C ALA A 138 13.33 -19.46 2.27
N ALA A 139 12.81 -20.69 2.28
CA ALA A 139 13.28 -21.73 3.20
C ALA A 139 14.79 -22.01 3.05
N ALA A 140 15.32 -21.96 1.83
CA ALA A 140 16.75 -22.10 1.57
C ALA A 140 17.61 -20.95 2.15
N THR A 141 17.02 -19.81 2.46
CA THR A 141 17.69 -18.69 3.16
C THR A 141 17.60 -18.78 4.69
N GLY A 142 17.00 -19.83 5.24
CA GLY A 142 16.75 -19.98 6.67
C GLY A 142 15.43 -19.37 7.15
N ALA A 143 14.58 -18.89 6.23
CA ALA A 143 13.25 -18.40 6.58
C ALA A 143 12.34 -19.54 7.06
N VAL A 144 11.63 -19.30 8.17
CA VAL A 144 10.67 -20.23 8.75
C VAL A 144 9.30 -19.56 8.73
N GLU A 145 8.32 -20.24 8.14
CA GLU A 145 6.92 -19.75 8.15
C GLU A 145 6.36 -19.73 9.56
N ILE A 146 5.56 -18.70 9.84
CA ILE A 146 4.84 -18.53 11.11
C ILE A 146 3.36 -18.38 10.84
N GLU A 147 2.57 -19.15 11.57
CA GLU A 147 1.11 -19.02 11.57
C GLU A 147 0.64 -18.13 12.73
N ALA A 148 -0.58 -17.60 12.61
CA ALA A 148 -1.21 -16.95 13.75
C ALA A 148 -1.34 -17.97 14.89
N PRO A 149 -1.05 -17.58 16.16
CA PRO A 149 -1.38 -18.43 17.27
C PRO A 149 -2.88 -18.77 17.17
N SER A 150 -3.20 -20.07 17.17
CA SER A 150 -4.60 -20.53 17.21
C SER A 150 -5.26 -19.82 18.38
N SER A 151 -6.30 -19.03 18.13
CA SER A 151 -7.14 -18.50 19.21
C SER A 151 -7.72 -19.72 19.93
N GLY A 152 -7.09 -20.05 21.07
CA GLY A 152 -7.62 -21.05 21.96
C GLY A 152 -9.04 -20.66 22.33
N ALA A 153 -9.94 -21.62 22.20
CA ALA A 153 -11.35 -21.53 22.56
C ALA A 153 -11.54 -21.14 24.03
#